data_042dc0d41c4781912c8cf16c40a15992
#
_entry.id   042dc0d41c4781912c8cf16c40a15992
#
_cell.length_a   1.000
_cell.length_b   1.000
_cell.length_c   1.000
_cell.angle_alpha   90.00
_cell.angle_beta   90.00
_cell.angle_gamma   90.00
#
_symmetry.space_group_name_H-M   'P 1'
#
loop_
_entity.id
_entity.type
_entity.pdbx_description
1 polymer ?
#
loop_
_entity_poly.entity_id
_entity_poly.type
_entity_poly.pdbx_seq_one_letter_code
_entity_poly.pdbx_strand_id
1 'polypeptide(L)'
;CTAPMRDENQLHAANVELIALDDAEIKYSTVQNWYPGDKEGKGGIYNFVTKRGDCRGKNSKISWTQVETGSAITWKYPSCILRGDNSQGEFYSVAITNNCQMADTGTKMIHLGKNTKSKIISKGISAGRADNMYRGLVSIHPKASGSKNFTQCDSLLVGNKCGAHTVPYIENKNSSSEVEHE
;
A
#
# COMPACT_ATOMS: atom_id res chain seq x y z
N CYS A 1 -5.37 0.92 -17.68
CA CYS A 1 -4.31 0.30 -18.50
C CYS A 1 -4.73 -1.13 -18.85
N THR A 2 -4.50 -1.54 -20.09
CA THR A 2 -4.68 -2.91 -20.56
C THR A 2 -3.32 -3.53 -20.83
N ALA A 3 -3.19 -4.81 -20.55
CA ALA A 3 -1.98 -5.57 -20.86
C ALA A 3 -2.36 -6.83 -21.63
N PRO A 4 -1.56 -7.29 -22.60
CA PRO A 4 -1.87 -8.48 -23.38
C PRO A 4 -1.83 -9.74 -22.53
N MET A 5 -2.66 -10.71 -22.87
CA MET A 5 -2.66 -12.06 -22.28
C MET A 5 -1.70 -12.92 -23.08
N ARG A 6 -0.61 -13.37 -22.48
CA ARG A 6 0.39 -14.23 -23.10
C ARG A 6 0.86 -15.31 -22.14
N ASP A 7 1.26 -16.45 -22.66
CA ASP A 7 1.86 -17.55 -21.91
C ASP A 7 3.32 -17.31 -21.51
N GLU A 8 3.77 -16.07 -21.65
CA GLU A 8 5.09 -15.60 -21.25
C GLU A 8 4.95 -14.61 -20.10
N ASN A 9 5.92 -14.60 -19.20
CA ASN A 9 5.96 -13.58 -18.15
C ASN A 9 6.32 -12.22 -18.75
N GLN A 10 5.60 -11.20 -18.34
CA GLN A 10 5.79 -9.84 -18.79
C GLN A 10 5.98 -8.91 -17.60
N LEU A 11 6.99 -8.06 -17.65
CA LEU A 11 7.22 -7.05 -16.61
C LEU A 11 6.47 -5.75 -16.94
N HIS A 12 5.67 -5.29 -16.01
CA HIS A 12 5.21 -3.92 -15.91
C HIS A 12 5.91 -3.24 -14.75
N ALA A 13 6.72 -2.25 -15.04
CA ALA A 13 7.38 -1.42 -14.04
C ALA A 13 6.90 0.04 -14.18
N ALA A 14 6.51 0.65 -13.08
CA ALA A 14 6.06 2.04 -13.07
C ALA A 14 6.51 2.78 -11.80
N ASN A 15 6.67 4.10 -11.94
CA ASN A 15 6.89 5.02 -10.83
C ASN A 15 5.85 6.13 -10.88
N VAL A 16 5.28 6.47 -9.71
CA VAL A 16 4.36 7.59 -9.53
C VAL A 16 4.86 8.46 -8.40
N GLU A 17 4.99 9.75 -8.65
CA GLU A 17 5.40 10.72 -7.65
C GLU A 17 4.34 11.82 -7.53
N LEU A 18 3.87 12.08 -6.30
CA LEU A 18 2.88 13.10 -5.98
C LEU A 18 3.49 14.07 -4.97
N ILE A 19 3.34 15.36 -5.24
CA ILE A 19 3.77 16.41 -4.33
C ILE A 19 2.56 17.30 -4.03
N ALA A 20 2.16 17.34 -2.76
CA ALA A 20 1.08 18.21 -2.28
C ALA A 20 1.68 19.41 -1.54
N LEU A 21 1.39 20.60 -2.03
CA LEU A 21 1.77 21.89 -1.43
C LEU A 21 0.73 22.32 -0.38
N ASP A 22 0.86 23.55 0.16
CA ASP A 22 -0.03 24.05 1.20
C ASP A 22 -1.51 23.92 0.81
N ASP A 23 -2.31 23.36 1.72
CA ASP A 23 -3.75 23.15 1.58
C ASP A 23 -4.18 22.27 0.38
N ALA A 24 -3.23 21.65 -0.33
CA ALA A 24 -3.54 20.81 -1.47
C ALA A 24 -3.97 19.40 -1.04
N GLU A 25 -5.00 18.86 -1.70
CA GLU A 25 -5.47 17.48 -1.54
C GLU A 25 -5.33 16.72 -2.85
N ILE A 26 -4.68 15.55 -2.81
CA ILE A 26 -4.53 14.64 -3.94
C ILE A 26 -5.11 13.28 -3.58
N LYS A 27 -6.08 12.82 -4.37
CA LYS A 27 -6.62 11.45 -4.31
C LYS A 27 -6.18 10.68 -5.55
N TYR A 28 -5.45 9.60 -5.35
CA TYR A 28 -4.96 8.76 -6.43
C TYR A 28 -5.49 7.34 -6.27
N SER A 29 -6.34 6.93 -7.21
CA SER A 29 -6.98 5.60 -7.18
C SER A 29 -6.51 4.75 -8.34
N THR A 30 -6.25 3.47 -8.07
CA THR A 30 -5.92 2.47 -9.09
C THR A 30 -6.74 1.20 -8.87
N VAL A 31 -7.27 0.66 -9.96
CA VAL A 31 -7.80 -0.69 -10.03
C VAL A 31 -6.98 -1.44 -11.07
N GLN A 32 -6.34 -2.52 -10.69
CA GLN A 32 -5.52 -3.33 -11.57
C GLN A 32 -6.04 -4.76 -11.61
N ASN A 33 -6.41 -5.18 -12.82
CA ASN A 33 -6.92 -6.50 -13.12
C ASN A 33 -6.23 -6.99 -14.40
N TRP A 34 -4.94 -7.29 -14.29
CA TRP A 34 -4.15 -7.79 -15.40
C TRP A 34 -4.06 -9.30 -15.40
N TYR A 35 -3.64 -9.85 -16.52
CA TYR A 35 -3.57 -11.29 -16.71
C TYR A 35 -2.67 -11.96 -15.65
N PRO A 36 -3.21 -12.91 -14.87
CA PRO A 36 -2.48 -13.55 -13.77
C PRO A 36 -1.66 -14.79 -14.18
N GLY A 37 -1.67 -15.15 -15.46
CA GLY A 37 -1.21 -16.44 -15.94
C GLY A 37 -2.35 -17.44 -16.10
N ASP A 38 -2.05 -18.63 -16.57
CA ASP A 38 -3.00 -19.72 -16.73
C ASP A 38 -3.32 -20.42 -15.38
N LYS A 39 -4.13 -21.47 -15.43
CA LYS A 39 -4.54 -22.22 -14.22
C LYS A 39 -3.37 -22.93 -13.53
N GLU A 40 -2.32 -23.24 -14.26
CA GLU A 40 -1.09 -23.83 -13.78
C GLU A 40 -0.10 -22.80 -13.24
N GLY A 41 -0.38 -21.50 -13.45
CA GLY A 41 0.47 -20.38 -13.04
C GLY A 41 1.56 -20.04 -14.05
N LYS A 42 1.39 -20.45 -15.31
CA LYS A 42 2.32 -20.13 -16.40
C LYS A 42 1.97 -18.77 -17.03
N GLY A 43 2.98 -17.97 -17.32
CA GLY A 43 2.81 -16.64 -17.91
C GLY A 43 2.31 -15.61 -16.91
N GLY A 44 1.70 -14.56 -17.41
CA GLY A 44 1.10 -13.49 -16.62
C GLY A 44 2.02 -12.29 -16.39
N ILE A 45 1.45 -11.26 -15.79
CA ILE A 45 2.11 -9.98 -15.60
C ILE A 45 2.81 -9.93 -14.23
N TYR A 46 4.06 -9.48 -14.22
CA TYR A 46 4.79 -9.04 -13.04
C TYR A 46 4.60 -7.53 -12.91
N ASN A 47 3.88 -7.11 -11.90
CA ASN A 47 3.46 -5.73 -11.70
C ASN A 47 4.25 -5.09 -10.55
N PHE A 48 5.33 -4.40 -10.90
CA PHE A 48 6.24 -3.77 -9.94
C PHE A 48 6.08 -2.25 -10.01
N VAL A 49 5.46 -1.67 -8.98
CA VAL A 49 5.12 -0.25 -8.97
C VAL A 49 5.60 0.41 -7.69
N THR A 50 6.38 1.46 -7.86
CA THR A 50 6.75 2.37 -6.78
C THR A 50 5.85 3.61 -6.83
N LYS A 51 5.25 3.97 -5.69
CA LYS A 51 4.45 5.19 -5.54
C LYS A 51 5.01 6.00 -4.37
N ARG A 52 5.27 7.29 -4.61
CA ARG A 52 5.85 8.18 -3.61
C ARG A 52 4.98 9.41 -3.46
N GLY A 53 4.49 9.67 -2.26
CA GLY A 53 3.77 10.88 -1.88
C GLY A 53 4.62 11.74 -0.97
N ASP A 54 4.71 13.03 -1.26
CA ASP A 54 5.35 14.04 -0.42
C ASP A 54 4.31 15.12 -0.07
N CYS A 55 3.76 15.03 1.15
CA CYS A 55 2.92 16.06 1.74
C CYS A 55 3.81 17.20 2.25
N ARG A 56 4.32 18.00 1.30
CA ARG A 56 5.32 19.03 1.55
C ARG A 56 4.74 20.24 2.24
N GLY A 57 3.52 20.62 1.88
CA GLY A 57 2.86 21.80 2.39
C GLY A 57 2.11 21.56 3.70
N LYS A 58 1.80 22.66 4.42
CA LYS A 58 0.91 22.63 5.59
C LYS A 58 -0.49 22.20 5.18
N ASN A 59 -1.18 21.47 6.06
CA ASN A 59 -2.55 20.98 5.86
C ASN A 59 -2.72 20.14 4.57
N SER A 60 -1.62 19.77 3.91
CA SER A 60 -1.69 18.98 2.68
C SER A 60 -2.15 17.56 2.93
N LYS A 61 -2.74 16.93 1.91
CA LYS A 61 -3.25 15.56 2.03
C LYS A 61 -2.98 14.75 0.77
N ILE A 62 -2.49 13.52 0.95
CA ILE A 62 -2.41 12.52 -0.11
C ILE A 62 -3.15 11.27 0.34
N SER A 63 -4.11 10.82 -0.49
CA SER A 63 -4.87 9.60 -0.28
C SER A 63 -4.60 8.63 -1.43
N TRP A 64 -4.05 7.46 -1.10
CA TRP A 64 -3.85 6.35 -2.01
C TRP A 64 -4.98 5.35 -1.87
N THR A 65 -5.66 5.02 -2.96
CA THR A 65 -6.60 3.89 -3.00
C THR A 65 -6.15 2.90 -4.06
N GLN A 66 -6.01 1.63 -3.70
CA GLN A 66 -5.62 0.60 -4.66
C GLN A 66 -6.44 -0.67 -4.49
N VAL A 67 -6.83 -1.24 -5.64
CA VAL A 67 -7.47 -2.54 -5.74
C VAL A 67 -6.65 -3.40 -6.69
N GLU A 68 -6.10 -4.48 -6.18
CA GLU A 68 -5.26 -5.44 -6.91
C GLU A 68 -6.01 -6.76 -7.01
N THR A 69 -6.46 -7.10 -8.22
CA THR A 69 -7.25 -8.32 -8.47
C THR A 69 -6.64 -9.20 -9.56
N GLY A 70 -5.53 -8.77 -10.14
CA GLY A 70 -4.88 -9.45 -11.25
C GLY A 70 -3.38 -9.54 -11.04
N SER A 71 -2.66 -9.79 -12.14
CA SER A 71 -1.23 -10.04 -12.21
C SER A 71 -0.80 -11.38 -11.60
N ALA A 72 0.26 -11.97 -12.12
CA ALA A 72 0.88 -13.17 -11.54
C ALA A 72 1.60 -12.83 -10.24
N ILE A 73 2.37 -11.74 -10.28
CA ILE A 73 3.06 -11.19 -9.11
C ILE A 73 2.81 -9.69 -9.06
N THR A 74 2.34 -9.21 -7.91
CA THR A 74 2.23 -7.78 -7.61
C THR A 74 3.23 -7.42 -6.53
N TRP A 75 4.03 -6.38 -6.78
CA TRP A 75 4.93 -5.78 -5.81
C TRP A 75 4.73 -4.27 -5.80
N LYS A 76 4.01 -3.76 -4.82
CA LYS A 76 3.54 -2.38 -4.82
C LYS A 76 3.53 -1.75 -3.43
N TYR A 77 4.32 -0.70 -3.27
CA TYR A 77 4.50 0.00 -2.00
C TYR A 77 4.30 1.52 -2.14
N PRO A 78 3.07 2.02 -2.04
CA PRO A 78 2.84 3.45 -1.86
C PRO A 78 3.47 3.99 -0.58
N SER A 79 3.92 5.23 -0.62
CA SER A 79 4.46 5.91 0.56
C SER A 79 3.92 7.33 0.68
N CYS A 80 3.86 7.85 1.91
CA CYS A 80 3.64 9.26 2.20
C CYS A 80 4.70 9.75 3.18
N ILE A 81 5.36 10.85 2.82
CA ILE A 81 6.19 11.61 3.73
C ILE A 81 5.39 12.83 4.16
N LEU A 82 5.06 12.92 5.45
CA LEU A 82 4.23 13.97 6.02
C LEU A 82 5.16 15.06 6.59
N ARG A 83 5.61 15.99 5.70
CA ARG A 83 6.57 17.05 6.04
C ARG A 83 5.90 18.28 6.60
N GLY A 84 4.82 18.73 5.97
CA GLY A 84 4.10 19.91 6.40
C GLY A 84 3.36 19.66 7.71
N ASP A 85 3.29 20.66 8.58
CA ASP A 85 2.48 20.57 9.79
C ASP A 85 1.02 20.35 9.43
N ASN A 86 0.31 19.54 10.23
CA ASN A 86 -1.07 19.10 10.02
C ASN A 86 -1.30 18.28 8.73
N SER A 87 -0.25 17.88 8.03
CA SER A 87 -0.44 17.08 6.81
C SER A 87 -0.98 15.68 7.10
N GLN A 88 -1.65 15.09 6.09
CA GLN A 88 -2.36 13.83 6.24
C GLN A 88 -1.99 12.85 5.11
N GLY A 89 -1.80 11.59 5.48
CA GLY A 89 -1.59 10.49 4.55
C GLY A 89 -2.61 9.39 4.75
N GLU A 90 -3.27 8.94 3.68
CA GLU A 90 -4.20 7.84 3.74
C GLU A 90 -3.78 6.74 2.76
N PHE A 91 -3.99 5.51 3.19
CA PHE A 91 -3.79 4.32 2.35
C PHE A 91 -4.94 3.34 2.54
N TYR A 92 -5.67 3.10 1.46
CA TYR A 92 -6.73 2.12 1.39
C TYR A 92 -6.37 1.08 0.34
N SER A 93 -6.26 -0.18 0.72
CA SER A 93 -5.85 -1.28 -0.15
C SER A 93 -6.75 -2.48 -0.03
N VAL A 94 -7.11 -3.04 -1.19
CA VAL A 94 -7.72 -4.37 -1.28
C VAL A 94 -6.90 -5.20 -2.25
N ALA A 95 -6.36 -6.33 -1.79
CA ALA A 95 -5.66 -7.30 -2.61
C ALA A 95 -6.43 -8.62 -2.63
N ILE A 96 -6.85 -9.05 -3.82
CA ILE A 96 -7.58 -10.32 -4.00
C ILE A 96 -6.73 -11.20 -4.90
N THR A 97 -6.25 -12.30 -4.36
CA THR A 97 -5.42 -13.28 -5.07
C THR A 97 -6.08 -14.65 -5.13
N ASN A 98 -5.92 -15.33 -6.25
CA ASN A 98 -6.44 -16.67 -6.48
C ASN A 98 -5.44 -17.52 -7.27
N ASN A 99 -5.66 -18.83 -7.35
CA ASN A 99 -4.80 -19.80 -8.03
C ASN A 99 -3.35 -19.75 -7.54
N CYS A 100 -2.43 -19.24 -8.37
CA CYS A 100 -1.01 -19.15 -8.08
C CYS A 100 -0.53 -17.68 -7.96
N GLN A 101 -1.45 -16.73 -7.83
CA GLN A 101 -1.10 -15.31 -7.72
C GLN A 101 -0.36 -15.01 -6.41
N MET A 102 0.56 -14.07 -6.47
CA MET A 102 1.27 -13.54 -5.30
C MET A 102 1.15 -12.02 -5.27
N ALA A 103 0.72 -11.47 -4.15
CA ALA A 103 0.68 -10.03 -3.94
C ALA A 103 1.49 -9.67 -2.70
N ASP A 104 2.58 -8.93 -2.90
CA ASP A 104 3.36 -8.33 -1.83
C ASP A 104 3.13 -6.82 -1.89
N THR A 105 2.27 -6.34 -1.01
CA THR A 105 1.81 -4.96 -0.98
C THR A 105 2.07 -4.33 0.39
N GLY A 106 1.91 -3.02 0.46
CA GLY A 106 2.06 -2.34 1.72
C GLY A 106 2.22 -0.84 1.56
N THR A 107 2.59 -0.18 2.64
CA THR A 107 2.76 1.26 2.62
C THR A 107 3.81 1.74 3.61
N LYS A 108 4.27 2.97 3.41
CA LYS A 108 5.16 3.66 4.35
C LYS A 108 4.56 5.01 4.68
N MET A 109 4.32 5.28 5.97
CA MET A 109 3.89 6.56 6.49
C MET A 109 4.99 7.14 7.37
N ILE A 110 5.59 8.24 6.94
CA ILE A 110 6.73 8.87 7.62
C ILE A 110 6.31 10.25 8.09
N HIS A 111 6.19 10.42 9.40
CA HIS A 111 5.78 11.65 10.04
C HIS A 111 6.99 12.51 10.39
N LEU A 112 7.12 13.69 9.79
CA LEU A 112 8.19 14.67 10.03
C LEU A 112 7.67 15.99 10.62
N GLY A 113 6.50 16.46 10.13
CA GLY A 113 5.81 17.66 10.61
C GLY A 113 5.03 17.40 11.90
N LYS A 114 4.59 18.46 12.56
CA LYS A 114 3.78 18.42 13.78
C LYS A 114 2.30 18.14 13.45
N ASN A 115 1.60 17.50 14.38
CA ASN A 115 0.16 17.18 14.28
C ASN A 115 -0.21 16.45 12.98
N THR A 116 0.71 15.70 12.42
CA THR A 116 0.47 14.93 11.20
C THR A 116 -0.39 13.70 11.48
N LYS A 117 -1.19 13.28 10.51
CA LYS A 117 -2.09 12.14 10.66
C LYS A 117 -1.87 11.13 9.55
N SER A 118 -1.87 9.85 9.87
CA SER A 118 -1.93 8.79 8.87
C SER A 118 -2.98 7.76 9.19
N LYS A 119 -3.63 7.25 8.13
CA LYS A 119 -4.60 6.16 8.21
C LYS A 119 -4.26 5.08 7.19
N ILE A 120 -4.18 3.85 7.67
CA ILE A 120 -3.88 2.67 6.85
C ILE A 120 -4.99 1.66 7.03
N ILE A 121 -5.68 1.30 5.95
CA ILE A 121 -6.65 0.20 5.90
C ILE A 121 -6.21 -0.75 4.79
N SER A 122 -5.78 -1.94 5.15
CA SER A 122 -5.35 -2.96 4.19
C SER A 122 -6.18 -4.24 4.36
N LYS A 123 -6.81 -4.68 3.28
CA LYS A 123 -7.64 -5.88 3.25
C LYS A 123 -7.08 -6.85 2.22
N GLY A 124 -6.85 -8.10 2.65
CA GLY A 124 -6.35 -9.17 1.78
C GLY A 124 -7.33 -10.34 1.69
N ILE A 125 -7.54 -10.88 0.50
CA ILE A 125 -8.28 -12.13 0.30
C ILE A 125 -7.38 -13.06 -0.52
N SER A 126 -7.09 -14.25 0.01
CA SER A 126 -6.32 -15.27 -0.68
C SER A 126 -7.16 -16.53 -0.87
N ALA A 127 -7.14 -17.08 -2.08
CA ALA A 127 -7.83 -18.31 -2.42
C ALA A 127 -6.93 -19.26 -3.25
N GLY A 128 -7.29 -20.53 -3.33
CA GLY A 128 -6.53 -21.52 -4.12
C GLY A 128 -5.16 -21.83 -3.50
N ARG A 129 -4.09 -21.45 -4.19
CA ARG A 129 -2.67 -21.56 -3.76
C ARG A 129 -2.00 -20.20 -3.76
N ALA A 130 -2.78 -19.14 -3.66
CA ALA A 130 -2.31 -17.77 -3.71
C ALA A 130 -1.78 -17.29 -2.37
N ASP A 131 -0.90 -16.31 -2.39
CA ASP A 131 -0.37 -15.66 -1.20
C ASP A 131 -0.54 -14.15 -1.26
N ASN A 132 -0.99 -13.58 -0.14
CA ASN A 132 -0.98 -12.14 0.10
C ASN A 132 0.01 -11.81 1.20
N MET A 133 0.86 -10.82 0.96
CA MET A 133 1.71 -10.23 1.97
C MET A 133 1.43 -8.74 2.10
N TYR A 134 1.28 -8.27 3.32
CA TYR A 134 1.25 -6.85 3.65
C TYR A 134 2.49 -6.49 4.46
N ARG A 135 3.19 -5.43 4.01
CA ARG A 135 4.31 -4.84 4.78
C ARG A 135 4.02 -3.37 5.04
N GLY A 136 3.93 -3.00 6.30
CA GLY A 136 3.64 -1.63 6.72
C GLY A 136 4.80 -1.01 7.48
N LEU A 137 5.17 0.22 7.14
CA LEU A 137 6.08 1.04 7.95
C LEU A 137 5.34 2.29 8.40
N VAL A 138 5.32 2.52 9.70
CA VAL A 138 4.98 3.81 10.31
C VAL A 138 6.19 4.30 11.07
N SER A 139 6.73 5.45 10.69
CA SER A 139 7.86 6.07 11.38
C SER A 139 7.49 7.49 11.81
N ILE A 140 7.58 7.74 13.12
CA ILE A 140 7.30 9.05 13.72
C ILE A 140 8.61 9.64 14.24
N HIS A 141 9.02 10.73 13.60
CA HIS A 141 10.26 11.44 13.91
C HIS A 141 10.17 12.15 15.27
N PRO A 142 11.29 12.31 16.02
CA PRO A 142 11.28 13.03 17.30
C PRO A 142 10.67 14.43 17.27
N LYS A 143 10.69 15.12 16.13
CA LYS A 143 10.13 16.46 15.95
C LYS A 143 8.62 16.46 15.61
N ALA A 144 8.04 15.31 15.27
CA ALA A 144 6.65 15.17 14.84
C ALA A 144 5.68 15.10 16.02
N SER A 145 5.66 16.12 16.88
CA SER A 145 4.80 16.16 18.05
C SER A 145 3.31 16.18 17.69
N GLY A 146 2.49 15.51 18.50
CA GLY A 146 1.03 15.43 18.34
C GLY A 146 0.58 14.63 17.12
N SER A 147 1.48 13.83 16.53
CA SER A 147 1.15 13.01 15.37
C SER A 147 0.32 11.78 15.76
N LYS A 148 -0.56 11.34 14.84
CA LYS A 148 -1.45 10.20 15.06
C LYS A 148 -1.40 9.24 13.88
N ASN A 149 -1.38 7.95 14.19
CA ASN A 149 -1.52 6.88 13.21
C ASN A 149 -2.63 5.92 13.63
N PHE A 150 -3.43 5.50 12.64
CA PHE A 150 -4.34 4.36 12.75
C PHE A 150 -4.00 3.37 11.64
N THR A 151 -3.80 2.11 12.00
CA THR A 151 -3.52 1.02 11.05
C THR A 151 -4.43 -0.16 11.33
N GLN A 152 -5.13 -0.65 10.29
CA GLN A 152 -5.93 -1.86 10.33
C GLN A 152 -5.54 -2.77 9.16
N CYS A 153 -5.26 -4.04 9.47
CA CYS A 153 -4.87 -5.05 8.49
C CYS A 153 -5.68 -6.33 8.67
N ASP A 154 -6.57 -6.62 7.72
CA ASP A 154 -7.42 -7.83 7.76
C ASP A 154 -7.08 -8.76 6.61
N SER A 155 -7.10 -10.06 6.89
CA SER A 155 -6.89 -11.10 5.89
C SER A 155 -7.97 -12.17 5.97
N LEU A 156 -8.52 -12.54 4.80
CA LEU A 156 -9.46 -13.64 4.65
C LEU A 156 -8.82 -14.75 3.81
N LEU A 157 -8.77 -15.95 4.34
CA LEU A 157 -8.28 -17.14 3.63
C LEU A 157 -9.47 -18.00 3.19
N VAL A 158 -9.51 -18.33 1.89
CA VAL A 158 -10.56 -19.17 1.29
C VAL A 158 -9.92 -20.46 0.80
N GLY A 159 -9.96 -21.48 1.65
CA GLY A 159 -9.33 -22.78 1.43
C GLY A 159 -8.15 -23.02 2.37
N ASN A 160 -7.44 -24.15 2.16
CA ASN A 160 -6.39 -24.62 3.06
C ASN A 160 -4.98 -24.63 2.43
N LYS A 161 -4.81 -24.06 1.24
CA LYS A 161 -3.54 -24.02 0.51
C LYS A 161 -3.09 -22.60 0.18
N CYS A 162 -3.87 -21.58 0.54
CA CYS A 162 -3.52 -20.18 0.39
C CYS A 162 -2.91 -19.62 1.67
N GLY A 163 -2.19 -18.52 1.54
CA GLY A 163 -1.49 -17.86 2.65
C GLY A 163 -1.80 -16.37 2.77
N ALA A 164 -1.60 -15.86 3.98
CA ALA A 164 -1.56 -14.43 4.26
C ALA A 164 -0.46 -14.14 5.28
N HIS A 165 0.31 -13.09 5.00
CA HIS A 165 1.44 -12.69 5.84
C HIS A 165 1.35 -11.19 6.12
N THR A 166 1.48 -10.81 7.39
CA THR A 166 1.44 -9.41 7.80
C THR A 166 2.74 -9.07 8.55
N VAL A 167 3.46 -8.07 8.05
CA VAL A 167 4.74 -7.63 8.61
C VAL A 167 4.66 -6.13 8.92
N PRO A 168 4.04 -5.75 10.04
CA PRO A 168 4.01 -4.36 10.49
C PRO A 168 5.36 -3.98 11.11
N TYR A 169 5.81 -2.76 10.83
CA TYR A 169 6.96 -2.15 11.50
C TYR A 169 6.59 -0.73 11.93
N ILE A 170 6.59 -0.49 13.23
CA ILE A 170 6.23 0.78 13.83
C ILE A 170 7.41 1.32 14.63
N GLU A 171 7.89 2.48 14.23
CA GLU A 171 8.95 3.20 14.91
C GLU A 171 8.42 4.55 15.42
N ASN A 172 8.14 4.63 16.71
CA ASN A 172 7.68 5.87 17.34
C ASN A 172 8.79 6.46 18.21
N LYS A 173 9.29 7.64 17.81
CA LYS A 173 10.34 8.38 18.53
C LYS A 173 9.83 9.65 19.19
N ASN A 174 8.52 9.83 19.35
CA ASN A 174 7.92 11.00 19.97
C ASN A 174 6.85 10.60 20.99
N SER A 175 7.03 10.94 22.25
CA SER A 175 6.13 10.54 23.34
C SER A 175 4.76 11.23 23.33
N SER A 176 4.58 12.29 22.55
CA SER A 176 3.28 12.98 22.41
C SER A 176 2.44 12.45 21.24
N SER A 177 2.91 11.42 20.55
CA SER A 177 2.19 10.82 19.43
C SER A 177 1.34 9.62 19.86
N GLU A 178 0.29 9.36 19.11
CA GLU A 178 -0.62 8.23 19.31
C GLU A 178 -0.52 7.26 18.13
N VAL A 179 -0.38 5.98 18.43
CA VAL A 179 -0.37 4.91 17.42
C VAL A 179 -1.34 3.83 17.83
N GLU A 180 -2.28 3.53 16.95
CA GLU A 180 -3.27 2.48 17.09
C GLU A 180 -3.11 1.46 15.96
N HIS A 181 -3.09 0.18 16.31
CA HIS A 181 -2.94 -0.92 15.36
C HIS A 181 -3.93 -2.05 15.68
N GLU A 182 -4.78 -2.40 14.68
CA GLU A 182 -5.76 -3.49 14.74
C GLU A 182 -5.48 -4.57 13.69
#